data_ace465a5c981193a7969e9095c575b88
#
_entry.id   ace465a5c981193a7969e9095c575b88
#
_cell.length_a   1.000
_cell.length_b   1.000
_cell.length_c   1.000
_cell.angle_alpha   90.00
_cell.angle_beta   90.00
_cell.angle_gamma   90.00
#
_symmetry.space_group_name_H-M   'P 1'
#
loop_
_entity.id
_entity.type
_entity.pdbx_description
1 polymer ?
#
loop_
_entity_poly.entity_id
_entity_poly.type
_entity_poly.pdbx_seq_one_letter_code
_entity_poly.pdbx_strand_id
1 'polypeptide(L)'
;MRLSPLTFLCAAIATLGLAGCSEVGGDVGGDPARQIGANPYLPEPREYLLPPMHIAPAIGWSKGETPSVPQGMQVHALATGLEHPRFVYVLPNGDVLVVEANAPKAPINRPKDIIMGWVQNYAGTHAKGGNRLTLLRDIGADGIARTRTVFLDHLNSPFGVALVGHDFYVANTDALIRFPYEDGQTSITAPGTKLTDLPGGPIDHHWTKSLTASSDGTKLYVGVGSNSNIMENGLVAEYERAAIWEVDRATGAHRIFASGTRNPTGLQFEPQTGKLWAIANER
;
A
#
# COMPACT_ATOMS: atom_id res chain seq x y z
N MET A 1 11.86 -25.20 46.45
CA MET A 1 12.14 -24.35 45.29
C MET A 1 10.86 -23.60 44.92
N ARG A 2 10.77 -22.31 45.22
CA ARG A 2 9.56 -21.51 44.92
C ARG A 2 9.72 -20.94 43.52
N LEU A 3 8.92 -21.39 42.56
CA LEU A 3 8.88 -20.84 41.21
C LEU A 3 8.34 -19.42 41.25
N SER A 4 8.95 -18.50 40.51
CA SER A 4 8.59 -17.10 40.50
C SER A 4 7.23 -16.91 39.79
N PRO A 5 6.44 -15.88 40.14
CA PRO A 5 5.14 -15.62 39.46
C PRO A 5 5.28 -15.35 37.93
N LEU A 6 6.45 -14.97 37.50
CA LEU A 6 6.74 -14.78 36.04
C LEU A 6 6.73 -16.11 35.28
N THR A 7 7.19 -17.19 35.90
CA THR A 7 7.21 -18.53 35.29
C THR A 7 5.79 -19.09 35.09
N PHE A 8 4.87 -18.74 36.02
CA PHE A 8 3.46 -19.13 35.91
C PHE A 8 2.74 -18.37 34.79
N LEU A 9 3.07 -17.10 34.58
CA LEU A 9 2.45 -16.30 33.53
C LEU A 9 2.89 -16.75 32.14
N CYS A 10 4.17 -17.09 31.94
CA CYS A 10 4.68 -17.64 30.68
C CYS A 10 4.11 -19.02 30.35
N ALA A 11 3.89 -19.89 31.39
CA ALA A 11 3.27 -21.20 31.20
C ALA A 11 1.78 -21.10 30.82
N ALA A 12 1.05 -20.15 31.41
CA ALA A 12 -0.37 -19.92 31.10
C ALA A 12 -0.56 -19.37 29.66
N ILE A 13 0.33 -18.53 29.19
CA ILE A 13 0.29 -18.01 27.81
C ILE A 13 0.64 -19.11 26.79
N ALA A 14 1.58 -19.99 27.13
CA ALA A 14 1.96 -21.12 26.26
C ALA A 14 0.85 -22.19 26.14
N THR A 15 0.08 -22.42 27.22
CA THR A 15 -1.04 -23.39 27.19
C THR A 15 -2.29 -22.84 26.47
N LEU A 16 -2.54 -21.52 26.52
CA LEU A 16 -3.61 -20.88 25.74
C LEU A 16 -3.31 -20.86 24.23
N GLY A 17 -2.04 -20.81 23.84
CA GLY A 17 -1.63 -20.88 22.42
C GLY A 17 -1.80 -22.25 21.79
N LEU A 18 -1.80 -23.35 22.56
CA LEU A 18 -1.92 -24.73 22.05
C LEU A 18 -3.38 -25.20 21.94
N ALA A 19 -4.30 -24.59 22.67
CA ALA A 19 -5.73 -24.94 22.58
C ALA A 19 -6.44 -24.35 21.37
N GLY A 20 -5.85 -23.34 20.70
CA GLY A 20 -6.40 -22.72 19.49
C GLY A 20 -6.04 -23.42 18.17
N CYS A 21 -5.18 -24.45 18.19
CA CYS A 21 -4.68 -25.09 16.97
C CYS A 21 -5.47 -26.32 16.50
N SER A 22 -6.55 -26.72 17.17
CA SER A 22 -7.20 -28.01 16.87
C SER A 22 -8.49 -27.94 16.02
N GLU A 23 -8.93 -26.76 15.58
CA GLU A 23 -10.12 -26.66 14.73
C GLU A 23 -9.97 -25.74 13.50
N VAL A 24 -8.87 -25.86 12.77
CA VAL A 24 -8.72 -25.25 11.45
C VAL A 24 -9.03 -26.27 10.35
N GLY A 25 -10.09 -26.99 10.48
CA GLY A 25 -10.53 -28.00 9.51
C GLY A 25 -12.05 -28.12 9.42
N GLY A 26 -12.78 -27.21 10.04
CA GLY A 26 -14.23 -27.17 9.90
C GLY A 26 -14.60 -26.61 8.54
N ASP A 27 -15.41 -27.39 7.82
CA ASP A 27 -16.03 -27.06 6.55
C ASP A 27 -16.44 -25.57 6.49
N VAL A 28 -15.72 -24.77 5.68
CA VAL A 28 -15.98 -23.34 5.53
C VAL A 28 -17.22 -23.19 4.63
N GLY A 29 -18.37 -23.57 5.18
CA GLY A 29 -19.65 -23.17 4.59
C GLY A 29 -20.14 -23.91 3.35
N GLY A 30 -19.82 -25.19 3.19
CA GLY A 30 -20.44 -26.01 2.13
C GLY A 30 -19.89 -25.71 0.72
N ASP A 31 -20.58 -26.23 -0.29
CA ASP A 31 -20.23 -26.13 -1.70
C ASP A 31 -19.91 -24.68 -2.12
N PRO A 32 -18.67 -24.39 -2.58
CA PRO A 32 -18.27 -23.07 -3.05
C PRO A 32 -19.18 -22.51 -4.17
N ALA A 33 -19.81 -23.39 -4.96
CA ALA A 33 -20.76 -22.98 -6.01
C ALA A 33 -22.00 -22.29 -5.42
N ARG A 34 -22.37 -22.55 -4.18
CA ARG A 34 -23.49 -21.89 -3.50
C ARG A 34 -23.17 -20.50 -2.98
N GLN A 35 -21.88 -20.12 -2.96
CA GLN A 35 -21.41 -18.81 -2.50
C GLN A 35 -21.31 -17.78 -3.63
N ILE A 36 -21.73 -18.16 -4.85
CA ILE A 36 -21.67 -17.34 -6.06
C ILE A 36 -23.08 -17.08 -6.57
N GLY A 37 -23.32 -15.90 -7.16
CA GLY A 37 -24.56 -15.52 -7.81
C GLY A 37 -25.31 -14.39 -7.12
N ALA A 38 -26.54 -14.13 -7.57
CA ALA A 38 -27.35 -13.02 -7.08
C ALA A 38 -27.84 -13.20 -5.62
N ASN A 39 -27.95 -14.46 -5.16
CA ASN A 39 -28.36 -14.82 -3.81
C ASN A 39 -27.40 -15.85 -3.22
N PRO A 40 -26.16 -15.45 -2.88
CA PRO A 40 -25.17 -16.37 -2.35
C PRO A 40 -25.56 -16.87 -0.97
N TYR A 41 -25.25 -18.13 -0.68
CA TYR A 41 -25.35 -18.64 0.69
C TYR A 41 -24.23 -18.03 1.53
N LEU A 42 -24.60 -17.28 2.54
CA LEU A 42 -23.68 -16.73 3.52
C LEU A 42 -23.76 -17.60 4.78
N PRO A 43 -22.67 -18.31 5.16
CA PRO A 43 -22.67 -19.10 6.40
C PRO A 43 -22.78 -18.18 7.62
N GLU A 44 -23.34 -18.71 8.70
CA GLU A 44 -23.39 -17.99 9.97
C GLU A 44 -21.99 -17.57 10.43
N PRO A 45 -21.83 -16.33 10.93
CA PRO A 45 -20.56 -15.86 11.46
C PRO A 45 -20.09 -16.73 12.62
N ARG A 46 -18.81 -17.11 12.60
CA ARG A 46 -18.19 -17.79 13.74
C ARG A 46 -17.67 -16.75 14.72
N GLU A 47 -18.16 -16.79 15.93
CA GLU A 47 -17.68 -15.95 17.02
C GLU A 47 -16.53 -16.64 17.75
N TYR A 48 -15.40 -15.94 17.85
CA TYR A 48 -14.23 -16.38 18.59
C TYR A 48 -13.94 -15.41 19.71
N LEU A 49 -13.68 -15.92 20.91
CA LEU A 49 -13.21 -15.10 22.03
C LEU A 49 -11.86 -14.44 21.72
N LEU A 50 -11.00 -15.15 21.00
CA LEU A 50 -9.76 -14.66 20.40
C LEU A 50 -9.78 -15.07 18.92
N PRO A 51 -9.88 -14.11 17.99
CA PRO A 51 -9.89 -14.44 16.56
C PRO A 51 -8.61 -15.19 16.18
N PRO A 52 -8.68 -16.32 15.46
CA PRO A 52 -7.51 -17.02 14.98
C PRO A 52 -6.78 -16.13 13.99
N MET A 53 -5.57 -15.71 14.32
CA MET A 53 -4.72 -14.93 13.43
C MET A 53 -3.64 -15.84 12.81
N HIS A 54 -3.73 -16.08 11.52
CA HIS A 54 -2.67 -16.74 10.75
C HIS A 54 -1.74 -15.67 10.18
N ILE A 55 -0.69 -15.34 10.93
CA ILE A 55 0.28 -14.33 10.53
C ILE A 55 1.40 -15.03 9.77
N ALA A 56 1.50 -14.74 8.48
CA ALA A 56 2.62 -15.19 7.68
C ALA A 56 3.84 -14.30 7.95
N PRO A 57 5.00 -14.88 8.31
CA PRO A 57 6.23 -14.11 8.40
C PRO A 57 6.65 -13.66 7.00
N ALA A 58 7.22 -12.45 6.89
CA ALA A 58 7.85 -12.02 5.66
C ALA A 58 9.15 -12.83 5.47
N ILE A 59 9.23 -13.54 4.35
CA ILE A 59 10.42 -14.24 3.90
C ILE A 59 10.87 -13.65 2.56
N GLY A 60 12.18 -13.48 2.40
CA GLY A 60 12.76 -13.07 1.12
C GLY A 60 13.02 -14.26 0.20
N TRP A 61 13.36 -13.97 -1.03
CA TRP A 61 13.84 -14.96 -1.98
C TRP A 61 15.26 -15.41 -1.61
N SER A 62 15.52 -16.71 -1.64
CA SER A 62 16.87 -17.24 -1.49
C SER A 62 17.71 -16.92 -2.73
N LYS A 63 19.05 -17.01 -2.62
CA LYS A 63 19.92 -16.76 -3.76
C LYS A 63 19.61 -17.72 -4.92
N GLY A 64 19.24 -17.16 -6.07
CA GLY A 64 18.88 -17.94 -7.27
C GLY A 64 17.45 -18.46 -7.29
N GLU A 65 16.66 -18.20 -6.25
CA GLU A 65 15.24 -18.53 -6.22
C GLU A 65 14.44 -17.49 -7.01
N THR A 66 13.46 -17.93 -7.77
CA THR A 66 12.56 -17.10 -8.57
C THR A 66 11.13 -17.58 -8.44
N PRO A 67 10.13 -16.69 -8.67
CA PRO A 67 8.74 -17.13 -8.80
C PRO A 67 8.57 -18.17 -9.90
N SER A 68 7.66 -19.12 -9.70
CA SER A 68 7.23 -20.03 -10.76
C SER A 68 6.39 -19.30 -11.80
N VAL A 69 6.65 -19.56 -13.07
CA VAL A 69 5.91 -18.96 -14.20
C VAL A 69 5.36 -20.06 -15.12
N PRO A 70 4.27 -19.79 -15.89
CA PRO A 70 3.75 -20.72 -16.88
C PRO A 70 4.80 -21.10 -17.95
N GLN A 71 4.60 -22.25 -18.59
CA GLN A 71 5.45 -22.69 -19.69
C GLN A 71 5.51 -21.64 -20.81
N GLY A 72 6.69 -21.38 -21.32
CA GLY A 72 6.95 -20.36 -22.36
C GLY A 72 7.18 -18.95 -21.83
N MET A 73 7.12 -18.75 -20.51
CA MET A 73 7.47 -17.48 -19.85
C MET A 73 8.80 -17.60 -19.10
N GLN A 74 9.45 -16.45 -18.94
CA GLN A 74 10.63 -16.29 -18.10
C GLN A 74 10.40 -15.14 -17.12
N VAL A 75 11.01 -15.21 -15.93
CA VAL A 75 10.97 -14.15 -14.93
C VAL A 75 12.38 -13.77 -14.53
N HIS A 76 12.63 -12.47 -14.50
CA HIS A 76 13.88 -11.87 -14.06
C HIS A 76 13.62 -10.78 -13.03
N ALA A 77 14.51 -10.66 -12.04
CA ALA A 77 14.46 -9.55 -11.10
C ALA A 77 15.01 -8.29 -11.78
N LEU A 78 14.16 -7.30 -12.08
CA LEU A 78 14.56 -6.01 -12.62
C LEU A 78 15.61 -5.32 -11.75
N ALA A 79 15.40 -5.34 -10.43
CA ALA A 79 16.34 -4.86 -9.41
C ALA A 79 16.12 -5.63 -8.09
N THR A 80 17.18 -5.72 -7.29
CA THR A 80 17.14 -6.30 -5.93
C THR A 80 17.62 -5.29 -4.90
N GLY A 81 17.42 -5.57 -3.60
CA GLY A 81 17.86 -4.68 -2.53
C GLY A 81 17.14 -3.33 -2.49
N LEU A 82 15.89 -3.30 -2.92
CA LEU A 82 14.99 -2.16 -2.74
C LEU A 82 14.43 -2.14 -1.31
N GLU A 83 14.21 -0.95 -0.76
CA GLU A 83 13.69 -0.77 0.59
C GLU A 83 12.15 -0.62 0.56
N HIS A 84 11.42 -1.71 0.74
CA HIS A 84 9.97 -1.76 0.79
C HIS A 84 9.29 -1.13 -0.45
N PRO A 85 9.52 -1.68 -1.67
CA PRO A 85 8.94 -1.16 -2.91
C PRO A 85 7.41 -1.29 -2.87
N ARG A 86 6.71 -0.24 -3.29
CA ARG A 86 5.24 -0.12 -3.21
C ARG A 86 4.56 0.06 -4.55
N PHE A 87 5.18 0.82 -5.44
CA PHE A 87 4.59 1.20 -6.71
C PHE A 87 5.68 1.34 -7.79
N VAL A 88 5.32 1.05 -9.01
CA VAL A 88 6.19 1.17 -10.18
C VAL A 88 5.56 2.13 -11.19
N TYR A 89 6.35 3.06 -11.71
CA TYR A 89 5.94 4.01 -12.73
C TYR A 89 6.96 4.02 -13.86
N VAL A 90 6.50 3.94 -15.09
CA VAL A 90 7.37 3.99 -16.28
C VAL A 90 7.31 5.38 -16.88
N LEU A 91 8.46 6.03 -16.98
CA LEU A 91 8.60 7.32 -17.64
C LEU A 91 8.52 7.18 -19.16
N PRO A 92 8.16 8.24 -19.91
CA PRO A 92 8.03 8.18 -21.37
C PRO A 92 9.28 7.71 -22.11
N ASN A 93 10.47 7.93 -21.54
CA ASN A 93 11.76 7.47 -22.08
C ASN A 93 12.08 5.99 -21.76
N GLY A 94 11.19 5.28 -21.07
CA GLY A 94 11.37 3.88 -20.69
C GLY A 94 12.07 3.66 -19.36
N ASP A 95 12.51 4.69 -18.66
CA ASP A 95 13.03 4.56 -17.29
C ASP A 95 11.94 4.10 -16.34
N VAL A 96 12.31 3.27 -15.38
CA VAL A 96 11.39 2.75 -14.38
C VAL A 96 11.64 3.41 -13.03
N LEU A 97 10.64 4.07 -12.49
CA LEU A 97 10.66 4.59 -11.13
C LEU A 97 10.02 3.59 -10.18
N VAL A 98 10.69 3.33 -9.07
CA VAL A 98 10.17 2.51 -7.97
C VAL A 98 9.97 3.38 -6.74
N VAL A 99 8.74 3.43 -6.25
CA VAL A 99 8.40 4.12 -5.00
C VAL A 99 8.73 3.20 -3.83
N GLU A 100 9.65 3.61 -2.99
CA GLU A 100 10.08 2.90 -1.78
C GLU A 100 9.56 3.63 -0.54
N ALA A 101 8.59 3.06 0.17
CA ALA A 101 7.94 3.75 1.28
C ALA A 101 7.37 2.81 2.34
N ASN A 102 7.27 3.33 3.55
CA ASN A 102 6.53 2.72 4.66
C ASN A 102 5.34 3.59 5.07
N ALA A 103 4.42 2.96 5.80
CA ALA A 103 3.37 3.67 6.50
C ALA A 103 3.96 4.71 7.48
N PRO A 104 3.28 5.86 7.67
CA PRO A 104 3.61 6.79 8.75
C PRO A 104 3.57 6.06 10.10
N LYS A 105 4.37 6.51 11.04
CA LYS A 105 4.33 5.96 12.41
C LYS A 105 3.00 6.31 13.07
N ALA A 106 2.21 5.29 13.36
CA ALA A 106 1.00 5.46 14.15
C ALA A 106 1.34 5.66 15.63
N PRO A 107 0.58 6.48 16.37
CA PRO A 107 0.77 6.64 17.80
C PRO A 107 0.37 5.36 18.55
N ILE A 108 1.11 5.05 19.61
CA ILE A 108 0.79 3.95 20.53
C ILE A 108 -0.09 4.52 21.64
N ASN A 109 -1.39 4.39 21.49
CA ASN A 109 -2.37 4.97 22.42
C ASN A 109 -3.07 3.92 23.30
N ARG A 110 -2.99 2.65 22.94
CA ARG A 110 -3.69 1.54 23.60
C ARG A 110 -2.77 0.33 23.77
N PRO A 111 -2.95 -0.49 24.81
CA PRO A 111 -2.14 -1.71 24.98
C PRO A 111 -2.15 -2.63 23.76
N LYS A 112 -3.26 -2.71 23.04
CA LYS A 112 -3.35 -3.50 21.79
C LYS A 112 -2.40 -3.02 20.71
N ASP A 113 -2.06 -1.73 20.67
CA ASP A 113 -1.20 -1.16 19.63
C ASP A 113 0.25 -1.68 19.77
N ILE A 114 0.67 -2.00 21.02
CA ILE A 114 1.96 -2.65 21.30
C ILE A 114 1.97 -4.07 20.73
N ILE A 115 0.90 -4.84 20.99
CA ILE A 115 0.77 -6.21 20.49
C ILE A 115 0.74 -6.21 18.98
N MET A 116 -0.05 -5.30 18.38
CA MET A 116 -0.13 -5.15 16.93
C MET A 116 1.21 -4.74 16.31
N GLY A 117 1.97 -3.86 16.95
CA GLY A 117 3.32 -3.50 16.51
C GLY A 117 4.27 -4.70 16.50
N TRP A 118 4.18 -5.58 17.51
CA TRP A 118 4.96 -6.81 17.54
C TRP A 118 4.56 -7.79 16.42
N VAL A 119 3.25 -7.96 16.19
CA VAL A 119 2.69 -8.75 15.09
C VAL A 119 3.13 -8.23 13.73
N GLN A 120 3.07 -6.92 13.53
CA GLN A 120 3.50 -6.25 12.31
C GLN A 120 5.01 -6.41 12.05
N ASN A 121 5.83 -6.33 13.09
CA ASN A 121 7.27 -6.62 13.00
C ASN A 121 7.52 -8.06 12.56
N TYR A 122 6.80 -9.02 13.13
CA TYR A 122 6.90 -10.44 12.74
C TYR A 122 6.47 -10.65 11.27
N ALA A 123 5.42 -9.96 10.83
CA ALA A 123 4.95 -9.97 9.44
C ALA A 123 5.85 -9.16 8.48
N GLY A 124 6.90 -8.51 8.98
CA GLY A 124 7.84 -7.73 8.16
C GLY A 124 7.29 -6.41 7.61
N THR A 125 6.10 -5.97 8.06
CA THR A 125 5.48 -4.73 7.55
C THR A 125 6.17 -3.46 8.08
N HIS A 126 7.01 -3.59 9.11
CA HIS A 126 7.85 -2.50 9.65
C HIS A 126 9.28 -2.53 9.10
N ALA A 127 9.55 -3.26 8.02
CA ALA A 127 10.82 -3.18 7.34
C ALA A 127 11.13 -1.71 6.98
N LYS A 128 12.41 -1.34 6.97
CA LYS A 128 12.82 0.03 6.64
C LYS A 128 12.36 0.39 5.23
N GLY A 129 11.60 1.48 5.10
CA GLY A 129 11.22 2.06 3.81
C GLY A 129 12.14 3.24 3.49
N GLY A 130 12.48 3.39 2.22
CA GLY A 130 13.36 4.46 1.76
C GLY A 130 12.72 5.84 1.82
N ASN A 131 11.39 5.95 1.80
CA ASN A 131 10.66 7.20 1.61
C ASN A 131 11.22 8.03 0.45
N ARG A 132 11.49 7.35 -0.66
CA ARG A 132 12.14 7.88 -1.85
C ARG A 132 11.58 7.25 -3.12
N LEU A 133 11.95 7.84 -4.24
CA LEU A 133 11.80 7.23 -5.56
C LEU A 133 13.18 6.80 -6.06
N THR A 134 13.29 5.56 -6.50
CA THR A 134 14.50 5.02 -7.13
C THR A 134 14.27 4.86 -8.62
N LEU A 135 15.17 5.43 -9.44
CA LEU A 135 15.17 5.29 -10.89
C LEU A 135 16.03 4.09 -11.28
N LEU A 136 15.48 3.28 -12.19
CA LEU A 136 16.13 2.15 -12.82
C LEU A 136 16.17 2.40 -14.33
N ARG A 137 17.37 2.29 -14.92
CA ARG A 137 17.64 2.59 -16.33
C ARG A 137 18.55 1.53 -16.94
N ASP A 138 18.71 1.55 -18.25
CA ASP A 138 19.60 0.66 -19.01
C ASP A 138 19.23 -0.82 -18.76
N ILE A 139 17.95 -1.15 -19.00
CA ILE A 139 17.45 -2.51 -18.84
C ILE A 139 18.01 -3.37 -19.96
N GLY A 140 18.88 -4.33 -19.61
CA GLY A 140 19.48 -5.25 -20.55
C GLY A 140 18.48 -6.27 -21.12
N ALA A 141 18.91 -7.03 -22.13
CA ALA A 141 18.11 -8.12 -22.70
C ALA A 141 17.75 -9.23 -21.69
N ASP A 142 18.48 -9.29 -20.59
CA ASP A 142 18.21 -10.17 -19.45
C ASP A 142 17.19 -9.59 -18.46
N GLY A 143 16.57 -8.44 -18.76
CA GLY A 143 15.57 -7.79 -17.92
C GLY A 143 16.13 -7.12 -16.68
N ILE A 144 17.45 -6.95 -16.52
CA ILE A 144 18.07 -6.37 -15.33
C ILE A 144 18.47 -4.92 -15.62
N ALA A 145 18.10 -4.01 -14.71
CA ALA A 145 18.53 -2.61 -14.76
C ALA A 145 20.01 -2.49 -14.38
N ARG A 146 20.79 -1.77 -15.20
CA ARG A 146 22.24 -1.55 -14.99
C ARG A 146 22.53 -0.27 -14.22
N THR A 147 21.65 0.72 -14.37
CA THR A 147 21.76 2.00 -13.67
C THR A 147 20.68 2.10 -12.60
N ARG A 148 21.08 2.48 -11.39
CA ARG A 148 20.20 2.74 -10.26
C ARG A 148 20.60 4.02 -9.57
N THR A 149 19.68 4.98 -9.47
CA THR A 149 19.90 6.26 -8.78
C THR A 149 18.72 6.62 -7.90
N VAL A 150 18.95 7.42 -6.86
CA VAL A 150 17.87 8.05 -6.10
C VAL A 150 17.32 9.20 -6.94
N PHE A 151 16.07 9.08 -7.39
CA PHE A 151 15.40 10.07 -8.23
C PHE A 151 14.82 11.22 -7.42
N LEU A 152 14.14 10.92 -6.33
CA LEU A 152 13.64 11.87 -5.32
C LEU A 152 13.83 11.26 -3.94
N ASP A 153 14.21 12.06 -2.97
CA ASP A 153 14.43 11.65 -1.58
C ASP A 153 13.63 12.52 -0.61
N HIS A 154 13.69 12.17 0.67
CA HIS A 154 13.08 12.93 1.77
C HIS A 154 11.55 13.15 1.61
N LEU A 155 10.86 12.17 1.04
CA LEU A 155 9.42 12.17 0.88
C LEU A 155 8.71 11.69 2.16
N ASN A 156 7.42 12.00 2.29
CA ASN A 156 6.63 11.56 3.45
C ASN A 156 5.69 10.41 3.06
N SER A 157 6.15 9.17 3.23
CA SER A 157 5.37 7.97 2.87
C SER A 157 4.73 8.10 1.47
N PRO A 158 5.53 8.28 0.40
CA PRO A 158 5.01 8.45 -0.95
C PRO A 158 4.35 7.16 -1.45
N PHE A 159 3.37 7.30 -2.37
CA PHE A 159 2.77 6.15 -3.02
C PHE A 159 2.51 6.38 -4.51
N GLY A 160 1.53 7.18 -4.87
CA GLY A 160 1.20 7.47 -6.27
C GLY A 160 2.09 8.55 -6.87
N VAL A 161 2.43 8.39 -8.13
CA VAL A 161 3.18 9.38 -8.91
C VAL A 161 2.55 9.57 -10.28
N ALA A 162 2.70 10.76 -10.86
CA ALA A 162 2.25 11.06 -12.21
C ALA A 162 3.14 12.14 -12.84
N LEU A 163 3.40 12.01 -14.13
CA LEU A 163 4.08 13.02 -14.93
C LEU A 163 3.10 13.67 -15.90
N VAL A 164 3.03 15.01 -15.89
CA VAL A 164 2.24 15.79 -16.85
C VAL A 164 3.10 16.90 -17.44
N GLY A 165 3.54 16.73 -18.67
CA GLY A 165 4.53 17.63 -19.28
C GLY A 165 5.82 17.67 -18.47
N HIS A 166 6.21 18.84 -18.00
CA HIS A 166 7.40 19.04 -17.18
C HIS A 166 7.11 19.13 -15.67
N ASP A 167 5.93 18.71 -15.25
CA ASP A 167 5.53 18.67 -13.84
C ASP A 167 5.43 17.20 -13.37
N PHE A 168 6.29 16.82 -12.43
CA PHE A 168 6.26 15.51 -11.78
C PHE A 168 5.54 15.62 -10.43
N TYR A 169 4.49 14.83 -10.26
CA TYR A 169 3.65 14.84 -9.06
C TYR A 169 3.91 13.62 -8.20
N VAL A 170 3.98 13.84 -6.90
CA VAL A 170 4.09 12.77 -5.88
C VAL A 170 2.98 12.95 -4.86
N ALA A 171 2.17 11.92 -4.69
CA ALA A 171 1.20 11.86 -3.61
C ALA A 171 1.89 11.23 -2.38
N ASN A 172 2.30 12.09 -1.46
CA ASN A 172 2.68 11.72 -0.10
C ASN A 172 1.43 11.37 0.71
N THR A 173 1.60 10.80 1.90
CA THR A 173 0.47 10.46 2.77
C THR A 173 -0.38 11.67 3.16
N ASP A 174 0.21 12.86 3.24
CA ASP A 174 -0.37 14.10 3.77
C ASP A 174 -0.48 15.25 2.76
N ALA A 175 0.12 15.12 1.59
CA ALA A 175 0.13 16.20 0.60
C ALA A 175 0.41 15.70 -0.82
N LEU A 176 -0.13 16.39 -1.79
CA LEU A 176 0.24 16.27 -3.20
C LEU A 176 1.30 17.33 -3.52
N ILE A 177 2.48 16.86 -3.93
CA ILE A 177 3.65 17.71 -4.19
C ILE A 177 3.97 17.71 -5.68
N ARG A 178 4.26 18.87 -6.24
CA ARG A 178 4.72 19.07 -7.61
C ARG A 178 6.22 19.38 -7.63
N PHE A 179 6.95 18.72 -8.50
CA PHE A 179 8.37 18.95 -8.75
C PHE A 179 8.58 19.31 -10.22
N PRO A 180 9.50 20.21 -10.56
CA PRO A 180 9.91 20.42 -11.95
C PRO A 180 10.64 19.17 -12.47
N TYR A 181 10.37 18.79 -13.72
CA TYR A 181 10.95 17.62 -14.35
C TYR A 181 11.53 17.99 -15.72
N GLU A 182 12.71 17.49 -16.02
CA GLU A 182 13.35 17.56 -17.33
C GLU A 182 13.53 16.16 -17.90
N ASP A 183 13.28 16.01 -19.19
CA ASP A 183 13.36 14.71 -19.86
C ASP A 183 14.77 14.11 -19.74
N GLY A 184 14.81 12.84 -19.33
CA GLY A 184 16.05 12.09 -19.20
C GLY A 184 16.88 12.37 -17.94
N GLN A 185 16.46 13.29 -17.06
CA GLN A 185 17.17 13.49 -15.80
C GLN A 185 17.11 12.23 -14.92
N THR A 186 18.14 12.01 -14.13
CA THR A 186 18.26 10.83 -13.24
C THR A 186 17.95 11.15 -11.78
N SER A 187 17.80 12.42 -11.45
CA SER A 187 17.43 12.90 -10.11
C SER A 187 16.79 14.29 -10.19
N ILE A 188 15.87 14.56 -9.29
CA ILE A 188 15.29 15.90 -9.07
C ILE A 188 15.86 16.45 -7.78
N THR A 189 16.62 17.55 -7.87
CA THR A 189 17.19 18.25 -6.70
C THR A 189 16.45 19.53 -6.38
N ALA A 190 15.61 20.02 -7.30
CA ALA A 190 14.79 21.19 -7.07
C ALA A 190 13.75 20.93 -5.97
N PRO A 191 13.45 21.92 -5.11
CA PRO A 191 12.44 21.74 -4.09
C PRO A 191 11.05 21.56 -4.70
N GLY A 192 10.26 20.67 -4.08
CA GLY A 192 8.86 20.48 -4.45
C GLY A 192 7.97 21.63 -3.94
N THR A 193 6.91 21.89 -4.68
CA THR A 193 5.86 22.81 -4.29
C THR A 193 4.60 22.05 -3.91
N LYS A 194 4.06 22.29 -2.71
CA LYS A 194 2.79 21.67 -2.30
C LYS A 194 1.66 22.22 -3.17
N LEU A 195 0.93 21.32 -3.83
CA LEU A 195 -0.25 21.66 -4.62
C LEU A 195 -1.50 21.70 -3.74
N THR A 196 -1.70 20.67 -2.91
CA THR A 196 -2.83 20.60 -1.96
C THR A 196 -2.48 19.67 -0.79
N ASP A 197 -3.14 19.87 0.35
CA ASP A 197 -3.08 18.94 1.46
C ASP A 197 -3.93 17.70 1.16
N LEU A 198 -3.49 16.54 1.68
CA LEU A 198 -4.24 15.30 1.63
C LEU A 198 -4.52 14.83 3.06
N PRO A 199 -5.62 14.10 3.30
CA PRO A 199 -5.90 13.58 4.61
C PRO A 199 -4.80 12.59 5.05
N GLY A 200 -3.80 13.07 5.73
CA GLY A 200 -2.82 12.34 6.50
C GLY A 200 -3.16 12.57 7.96
N GLY A 201 -3.08 11.65 8.79
CA GLY A 201 -3.44 11.88 10.17
C GLY A 201 -2.81 10.87 11.11
N PRO A 202 -2.97 11.05 12.43
CA PRO A 202 -2.22 10.25 13.40
C PRO A 202 -2.54 8.76 13.32
N ILE A 203 -3.70 8.36 12.80
CA ILE A 203 -4.09 6.95 12.69
C ILE A 203 -4.05 6.48 11.26
N ASP A 204 -4.38 7.07 10.25
CA ASP A 204 -4.25 6.81 8.82
C ASP A 204 -3.96 5.33 8.44
N HIS A 205 -4.88 4.42 8.78
CA HIS A 205 -4.71 2.98 8.51
C HIS A 205 -4.47 2.70 7.03
N HIS A 206 -5.18 3.40 6.15
CA HIS A 206 -4.99 3.32 4.71
C HIS A 206 -4.29 4.60 4.22
N TRP A 207 -3.01 4.69 4.52
CA TRP A 207 -2.16 5.86 4.27
C TRP A 207 -1.81 6.09 2.81
N THR A 208 -1.93 5.07 1.96
CA THR A 208 -1.56 5.14 0.55
C THR A 208 -2.45 6.12 -0.21
N LYS A 209 -1.83 6.88 -1.12
CA LYS A 209 -2.50 7.84 -1.99
C LYS A 209 -2.16 7.50 -3.44
N SER A 210 -2.99 6.67 -4.09
CA SER A 210 -2.83 6.38 -5.52
C SER A 210 -3.06 7.64 -6.35
N LEU A 211 -2.38 7.76 -7.50
CA LEU A 211 -2.41 8.98 -8.31
C LEU A 211 -2.45 8.64 -9.79
N THR A 212 -3.28 9.35 -10.54
CA THR A 212 -3.24 9.38 -12.00
C THR A 212 -3.67 10.76 -12.52
N ALA A 213 -3.32 11.10 -13.74
CA ALA A 213 -3.72 12.35 -14.39
C ALA A 213 -4.80 12.10 -15.44
N SER A 214 -5.69 13.09 -15.68
CA SER A 214 -6.58 13.09 -16.84
C SER A 214 -5.79 13.13 -18.15
N SER A 215 -6.38 12.64 -19.23
CA SER A 215 -5.74 12.59 -20.54
C SER A 215 -5.36 13.97 -21.11
N ASP A 216 -6.13 15.00 -20.75
CA ASP A 216 -5.86 16.39 -21.11
C ASP A 216 -4.87 17.08 -20.16
N GLY A 217 -4.44 16.38 -19.11
CA GLY A 217 -3.50 16.89 -18.12
C GLY A 217 -4.03 18.01 -17.23
N THR A 218 -5.33 18.30 -17.24
CA THR A 218 -5.88 19.40 -16.44
C THR A 218 -6.22 19.00 -15.00
N LYS A 219 -6.45 17.70 -14.76
CA LYS A 219 -6.86 17.16 -13.47
C LYS A 219 -5.94 16.04 -13.01
N LEU A 220 -5.84 15.91 -11.70
CA LEU A 220 -5.21 14.79 -11.03
C LEU A 220 -6.27 14.05 -10.20
N TYR A 221 -6.23 12.72 -10.21
CA TYR A 221 -7.13 11.89 -9.42
C TYR A 221 -6.35 11.18 -8.34
N VAL A 222 -6.76 11.37 -7.10
CA VAL A 222 -6.06 10.85 -5.92
C VAL A 222 -6.97 9.89 -5.18
N GLY A 223 -6.51 8.64 -5.01
CA GLY A 223 -7.18 7.68 -4.14
C GLY A 223 -6.84 7.97 -2.68
N VAL A 224 -7.84 8.21 -1.87
CA VAL A 224 -7.72 8.50 -0.43
C VAL A 224 -8.39 7.39 0.36
N GLY A 225 -7.61 6.55 1.01
CA GLY A 225 -8.10 5.45 1.82
C GLY A 225 -8.80 5.92 3.11
N SER A 226 -9.64 5.05 3.69
CA SER A 226 -10.29 5.31 4.97
C SER A 226 -9.29 5.43 6.11
N ASN A 227 -9.64 6.16 7.16
CA ASN A 227 -8.84 6.26 8.38
C ASN A 227 -8.82 4.95 9.17
N SER A 228 -9.90 4.18 9.09
CA SER A 228 -10.16 2.99 9.90
C SER A 228 -10.45 1.77 9.02
N ASN A 229 -10.44 0.58 9.61
CA ASN A 229 -10.77 -0.65 8.89
C ASN A 229 -12.29 -0.87 8.72
N ILE A 230 -13.07 -0.51 9.73
CA ILE A 230 -14.50 -0.71 9.82
C ILE A 230 -15.20 0.48 10.51
N MET A 231 -14.69 1.68 10.34
CA MET A 231 -15.15 2.91 11.00
C MET A 231 -14.99 2.91 12.53
N GLU A 232 -14.08 2.13 13.07
CA GLU A 232 -13.81 2.03 14.51
C GLU A 232 -13.30 3.34 15.15
N ASN A 233 -12.92 4.32 14.32
CA ASN A 233 -12.48 5.65 14.77
C ASN A 233 -13.59 6.72 14.63
N GLY A 234 -14.79 6.33 14.19
CA GLY A 234 -15.95 7.19 14.01
C GLY A 234 -15.96 7.99 12.70
N LEU A 235 -17.15 8.47 12.34
CA LEU A 235 -17.40 9.15 11.06
C LEU A 235 -16.58 10.44 10.86
N VAL A 236 -16.30 11.18 11.93
CA VAL A 236 -15.51 12.41 11.84
C VAL A 236 -14.10 12.15 11.33
N ALA A 237 -13.52 11.02 11.72
CA ALA A 237 -12.19 10.61 11.25
C ALA A 237 -12.18 10.19 9.78
N GLU A 238 -13.33 9.94 9.18
CA GLU A 238 -13.49 9.54 7.77
C GLU A 238 -13.85 10.73 6.87
N TYR A 239 -13.83 11.96 7.38
CA TYR A 239 -14.13 13.13 6.57
C TYR A 239 -13.18 13.22 5.36
N GLU A 240 -13.76 13.32 4.15
CA GLU A 240 -13.08 13.34 2.85
C GLU A 240 -12.18 12.10 2.58
N ARG A 241 -12.40 11.00 3.28
CA ARG A 241 -11.69 9.73 3.10
C ARG A 241 -12.60 8.66 2.45
N ALA A 242 -12.06 7.46 2.26
CA ALA A 242 -12.73 6.37 1.54
C ALA A 242 -13.27 6.87 0.18
N ALA A 243 -12.45 7.58 -0.57
CA ALA A 243 -12.87 8.38 -1.71
C ALA A 243 -11.79 8.49 -2.80
N ILE A 244 -12.21 8.88 -3.98
CA ILE A 244 -11.33 9.37 -5.03
C ILE A 244 -11.55 10.87 -5.14
N TRP A 245 -10.49 11.65 -5.00
CA TRP A 245 -10.49 13.08 -5.19
C TRP A 245 -10.17 13.44 -6.64
N GLU A 246 -10.84 14.45 -7.19
CA GLU A 246 -10.44 15.15 -8.39
C GLU A 246 -9.82 16.48 -7.99
N VAL A 247 -8.55 16.67 -8.33
CA VAL A 247 -7.78 17.86 -7.98
C VAL A 247 -7.49 18.67 -9.24
N ASP A 248 -7.80 19.94 -9.23
CA ASP A 248 -7.44 20.88 -10.31
C ASP A 248 -5.92 21.11 -10.28
N ARG A 249 -5.23 20.78 -11.36
CA ARG A 249 -3.76 20.82 -11.43
C ARG A 249 -3.18 22.25 -11.36
N ALA A 250 -3.93 23.25 -11.79
CA ALA A 250 -3.46 24.63 -11.77
C ALA A 250 -3.61 25.30 -10.39
N THR A 251 -4.67 24.95 -9.68
CA THR A 251 -5.05 25.67 -8.44
C THR A 251 -4.89 24.82 -7.17
N GLY A 252 -4.86 23.50 -7.28
CA GLY A 252 -4.90 22.57 -6.15
C GLY A 252 -6.30 22.41 -5.53
N ALA A 253 -7.31 23.13 -6.02
CA ALA A 253 -8.68 22.94 -5.56
C ALA A 253 -9.17 21.52 -5.86
N HIS A 254 -9.91 20.92 -4.94
CA HIS A 254 -10.38 19.56 -5.09
C HIS A 254 -11.88 19.41 -4.83
N ARG A 255 -12.43 18.31 -5.32
CA ARG A 255 -13.76 17.81 -4.97
C ARG A 255 -13.71 16.29 -4.82
N ILE A 256 -14.68 15.73 -4.12
CA ILE A 256 -14.89 14.30 -4.11
C ILE A 256 -15.47 13.87 -5.46
N PHE A 257 -14.72 13.06 -6.20
CA PHE A 257 -15.13 12.48 -7.47
C PHE A 257 -15.99 11.22 -7.27
N ALA A 258 -15.54 10.34 -6.39
CA ALA A 258 -16.26 9.12 -6.00
C ALA A 258 -16.03 8.86 -4.51
N SER A 259 -17.04 8.30 -3.84
CA SER A 259 -16.98 7.96 -2.41
C SER A 259 -17.42 6.51 -2.18
N GLY A 260 -17.14 5.98 -0.97
CA GLY A 260 -17.50 4.62 -0.59
C GLY A 260 -16.48 3.55 -1.00
N THR A 261 -15.30 3.96 -1.46
CA THR A 261 -14.20 3.04 -1.79
C THR A 261 -13.24 2.97 -0.60
N ARG A 262 -13.27 1.87 0.15
CA ARG A 262 -12.51 1.75 1.41
C ARG A 262 -11.03 2.14 1.27
N ASN A 263 -10.30 1.54 0.32
CA ASN A 263 -8.88 1.84 0.09
C ASN A 263 -8.55 1.75 -1.41
N PRO A 264 -8.75 2.81 -2.19
CA PRO A 264 -8.45 2.82 -3.63
C PRO A 264 -6.93 2.90 -3.84
N THR A 265 -6.29 1.76 -4.07
CA THR A 265 -4.83 1.61 -4.20
C THR A 265 -4.31 1.65 -5.63
N GLY A 266 -5.18 1.59 -6.62
CA GLY A 266 -4.83 1.71 -8.03
C GLY A 266 -5.83 2.57 -8.79
N LEU A 267 -5.34 3.51 -9.58
CA LEU A 267 -6.12 4.38 -10.45
C LEU A 267 -5.49 4.42 -11.83
N GLN A 268 -6.29 4.22 -12.87
CA GLN A 268 -5.83 4.32 -14.26
C GLN A 268 -6.98 4.70 -15.18
N PHE A 269 -6.71 5.57 -16.14
CA PHE A 269 -7.65 5.79 -17.25
C PHE A 269 -7.53 4.65 -18.26
N GLU A 270 -8.67 4.06 -18.59
CA GLU A 270 -8.76 3.07 -19.65
C GLU A 270 -8.57 3.79 -20.99
N PRO A 271 -7.59 3.39 -21.84
CA PRO A 271 -7.16 4.20 -22.98
C PRO A 271 -8.16 4.28 -24.13
N GLN A 272 -9.08 3.31 -24.27
CA GLN A 272 -10.07 3.29 -25.37
C GLN A 272 -11.30 4.14 -25.06
N THR A 273 -11.77 4.08 -23.82
CA THR A 273 -13.03 4.74 -23.40
C THR A 273 -12.81 6.03 -22.63
N GLY A 274 -11.57 6.28 -22.16
CA GLY A 274 -11.25 7.40 -21.30
C GLY A 274 -11.91 7.36 -19.92
N LYS A 275 -12.42 6.19 -19.48
CA LYS A 275 -13.03 6.03 -18.16
C LYS A 275 -12.00 5.79 -17.11
N LEU A 276 -12.16 6.41 -15.95
CA LEU A 276 -11.33 6.14 -14.78
C LEU A 276 -11.70 4.79 -14.18
N TRP A 277 -10.72 3.92 -14.06
CA TRP A 277 -10.82 2.64 -13.35
C TRP A 277 -10.11 2.75 -12.01
N ALA A 278 -10.70 2.13 -11.00
CA ALA A 278 -10.14 2.07 -9.67
C ALA A 278 -10.07 0.61 -9.19
N ILE A 279 -8.99 0.27 -8.52
CA ILE A 279 -8.84 -0.98 -7.77
C ILE A 279 -8.81 -0.60 -6.29
N ALA A 280 -9.69 -1.20 -5.51
CA ALA A 280 -9.78 -0.96 -4.07
C ALA A 280 -9.53 -2.24 -3.27
N ASN A 281 -8.82 -2.10 -2.15
CA ASN A 281 -8.78 -3.13 -1.13
C ASN A 281 -10.05 -3.03 -0.29
N GLU A 282 -10.89 -4.01 -0.45
CA GLU A 282 -12.11 -4.20 0.35
C GLU A 282 -11.95 -5.37 1.32
N ARG A 283 -12.94 -5.55 2.18
CA ARG A 283 -12.93 -6.57 3.22
C ARG A 283 -13.98 -7.64 2.94
#